data_f2a0066c8d0b1fb1b59bcb3db0bdb15a
#
_entry.id   f2a0066c8d0b1fb1b59bcb3db0bdb15a
#
_cell.length_a   1.000
_cell.length_b   1.000
_cell.length_c   1.000
_cell.angle_alpha   90.00
_cell.angle_beta   90.00
_cell.angle_gamma   90.00
#
_symmetry.space_group_name_H-M   'P 1'
#
loop_
_entity.id
_entity.type
_entity.pdbx_description
1 polymer ?
#
loop_
_entity_poly.entity_id
_entity_poly.type
_entity_poly.pdbx_seq_one_letter_code
_entity_poly.pdbx_strand_id
1 'polypeptide(L)'
;MHKMRHVHGEVQVQSYNRLITWHMEDNQITLQIDHHFVTVPEGTTILEAAQKIGIDIPTLCHIDLKGTCIKNNPASCRICVVEVEGRRNLAPACATRCTEGMVVRTSTLRVMNARKIVAELILSDHPNECLTCPKAGNCELQNLALRFNIREMPFNGGELSPRKREVTASIVRNMDKCIFCRRCESVCNDVQTVGALGAIRRGFNTTIAPAFDTMMVDSECTYCGQCVAVCPVGALTERDHTNRLVEDLADPDKVVIVQTAPAVRAAIGEEFGLPAGTLVTGKLVAALRELGFDYVFDTDFAADLTIMEEGAEMLDRLSRYLQGDKSVRLPILTSCCPAWVNFFEHQFPDLLDIPSTARSPQQMFGSVAKSWWAEKMGIPREKLVVVSIMPCLAKKYECDRDEFKTEGSPDVDYSISTRELARLIKRANISFTILPDMDFDQPLGASTGAGVIFGTTGGVMEAALRTVYEMYTGKTLRDVNFQAVRGMKGVRRATVNLDGFELKVGIAHGLGNARHLLEDIRHGRNEYHAIEIMACPGGCIGGGGQPLHHGNSDVLYARANALYREDAGKTLRKSHENPFIKVLYSECLGKPLSDKAEHLLHTHYFNRSGM
;
A
#
# COMPACT_ATOMS: atom_id res chain seq x y z
N MET A 1 11.61 55.92 24.48
CA MET A 1 10.49 55.42 23.72
C MET A 1 10.98 55.00 22.32
N HIS A 2 11.36 53.74 22.11
CA HIS A 2 11.65 53.16 20.80
C HIS A 2 10.96 51.81 20.74
N LYS A 3 9.98 51.71 19.85
CA LYS A 3 9.18 50.53 19.59
C LYS A 3 10.04 49.51 18.85
N MET A 4 10.32 48.36 19.45
CA MET A 4 10.78 47.17 18.76
C MET A 4 9.60 46.58 17.95
N ARG A 5 9.75 46.47 16.65
CA ARG A 5 8.86 45.71 15.76
C ARG A 5 9.33 44.27 15.77
N HIS A 6 8.47 43.38 16.26
CA HIS A 6 8.61 41.95 15.99
C HIS A 6 8.30 41.67 14.51
N VAL A 7 9.26 41.15 13.78
CA VAL A 7 9.05 40.59 12.46
C VAL A 7 8.73 39.10 12.65
N HIS A 8 7.45 38.77 12.56
CA HIS A 8 7.04 37.38 12.38
C HIS A 8 7.30 37.02 10.92
N GLY A 9 8.19 36.07 10.68
CA GLY A 9 8.38 35.45 9.39
C GLY A 9 7.20 34.52 9.08
N GLU A 10 6.18 35.04 8.43
CA GLU A 10 5.13 34.22 7.82
C GLU A 10 5.67 33.49 6.60
N VAL A 11 5.58 32.15 6.61
CA VAL A 11 5.83 31.32 5.44
C VAL A 11 4.69 31.57 4.45
N GLN A 12 4.93 32.39 3.44
CA GLN A 12 3.98 32.58 2.34
C GLN A 12 3.93 31.33 1.46
N VAL A 13 2.86 30.56 1.62
CA VAL A 13 2.48 29.48 0.70
C VAL A 13 1.78 30.12 -0.51
N GLN A 14 2.51 30.35 -1.58
CA GLN A 14 1.88 30.69 -2.86
C GLN A 14 1.35 29.41 -3.52
N SER A 15 0.06 29.17 -3.37
CA SER A 15 -0.68 28.16 -4.11
C SER A 15 -1.00 28.71 -5.52
N TYR A 16 -0.23 28.30 -6.52
CA TYR A 16 -0.63 28.50 -7.91
C TYR A 16 -1.66 27.42 -8.31
N ASN A 17 -2.92 27.67 -7.97
CA ASN A 17 -4.06 26.98 -8.56
C ASN A 17 -4.48 27.72 -9.84
N ARG A 18 -3.89 27.37 -11.00
CA ARG A 18 -4.56 27.52 -12.29
C ARG A 18 -5.13 26.18 -12.73
N LEU A 19 -6.06 25.66 -11.99
CA LEU A 19 -7.10 24.82 -12.55
C LEU A 19 -8.13 25.78 -13.14
N ILE A 20 -8.43 25.63 -14.44
CA ILE A 20 -9.63 26.18 -15.05
C ILE A 20 -10.78 25.51 -14.30
N THR A 21 -11.22 26.13 -13.22
CA THR A 21 -12.52 25.83 -12.62
C THR A 21 -13.54 26.40 -13.58
N TRP A 22 -14.07 25.54 -14.43
CA TRP A 22 -15.42 25.76 -14.90
C TRP A 22 -16.26 25.78 -13.63
N HIS A 23 -16.74 26.98 -13.23
CA HIS A 23 -17.89 27.08 -12.35
C HIS A 23 -19.07 26.52 -13.15
N MET A 24 -19.21 25.19 -13.18
CA MET A 24 -20.51 24.59 -13.32
C MET A 24 -21.23 25.00 -12.04
N GLU A 25 -22.24 25.84 -12.15
CA GLU A 25 -23.29 25.90 -11.14
C GLU A 25 -23.64 24.44 -10.87
N ASP A 26 -23.40 23.95 -9.64
CA ASP A 26 -23.74 22.59 -9.26
C ASP A 26 -25.25 22.48 -9.34
N ASN A 27 -25.78 22.11 -10.50
CA ASN A 27 -27.20 21.82 -10.69
C ASN A 27 -27.55 20.71 -9.71
N GLN A 28 -28.24 21.11 -8.63
CA GLN A 28 -28.73 20.16 -7.65
C GLN A 28 -30.03 19.56 -8.20
N ILE A 29 -30.14 18.24 -8.11
CA ILE A 29 -31.32 17.48 -8.48
C ILE A 29 -31.89 16.81 -7.23
N THR A 30 -33.21 16.80 -7.12
CA THR A 30 -33.91 16.14 -6.01
C THR A 30 -34.66 14.92 -6.53
N LEU A 31 -34.46 13.81 -5.81
CA LEU A 31 -35.12 12.53 -6.13
C LEU A 31 -35.64 11.88 -4.85
N GLN A 32 -36.50 10.88 -5.03
CA GLN A 32 -37.01 10.07 -3.93
C GLN A 32 -36.41 8.67 -3.98
N ILE A 33 -35.81 8.22 -2.88
CA ILE A 33 -35.33 6.83 -2.72
C ILE A 33 -36.10 6.21 -1.56
N ASP A 34 -36.88 5.16 -1.87
CA ASP A 34 -37.91 4.58 -1.00
C ASP A 34 -38.89 5.67 -0.50
N HIS A 35 -38.79 6.09 0.75
CA HIS A 35 -39.65 7.13 1.33
C HIS A 35 -38.87 8.43 1.67
N HIS A 36 -37.59 8.54 1.23
CA HIS A 36 -36.72 9.65 1.58
C HIS A 36 -36.43 10.51 0.36
N PHE A 37 -36.57 11.82 0.50
CA PHE A 37 -36.08 12.77 -0.49
C PHE A 37 -34.59 13.04 -0.26
N VAL A 38 -33.83 13.08 -1.35
CA VAL A 38 -32.42 13.38 -1.32
C VAL A 38 -32.06 14.33 -2.46
N THR A 39 -31.30 15.37 -2.13
CA THR A 39 -30.77 16.34 -3.11
C THR A 39 -29.28 16.06 -3.30
N VAL A 40 -28.87 15.90 -4.54
CA VAL A 40 -27.51 15.55 -4.96
C VAL A 40 -27.07 16.37 -6.17
N PRO A 41 -25.78 16.58 -6.40
CA PRO A 41 -25.28 17.17 -7.64
C PRO A 41 -25.71 16.36 -8.87
N GLU A 42 -25.95 17.03 -9.99
CA GLU A 42 -26.20 16.37 -11.27
C GLU A 42 -25.02 15.44 -11.62
N GLY A 43 -25.34 14.27 -12.20
CA GLY A 43 -24.35 13.24 -12.51
C GLY A 43 -24.08 12.23 -11.39
N THR A 44 -24.63 12.44 -10.18
CA THR A 44 -24.58 11.47 -9.08
C THR A 44 -25.34 10.19 -9.45
N THR A 45 -24.80 9.02 -9.09
CA THR A 45 -25.48 7.73 -9.30
C THR A 45 -26.52 7.44 -8.22
N ILE A 46 -27.50 6.58 -8.51
CA ILE A 46 -28.49 6.13 -7.51
C ILE A 46 -27.79 5.51 -6.30
N LEU A 47 -26.70 4.78 -6.49
CA LEU A 47 -25.93 4.17 -5.40
C LEU A 47 -25.34 5.24 -4.47
N GLU A 48 -24.67 6.24 -5.02
CA GLU A 48 -24.09 7.35 -4.26
C GLU A 48 -25.17 8.16 -3.51
N ALA A 49 -26.30 8.42 -4.17
CA ALA A 49 -27.43 9.12 -3.55
C ALA A 49 -28.05 8.32 -2.39
N ALA A 50 -28.18 6.99 -2.54
CA ALA A 50 -28.66 6.10 -1.48
C ALA A 50 -27.70 6.05 -0.29
N GLN A 51 -26.39 5.97 -0.54
CA GLN A 51 -25.37 6.00 0.51
C GLN A 51 -25.38 7.31 1.31
N LYS A 52 -25.66 8.46 0.66
CA LYS A 52 -25.76 9.76 1.33
C LYS A 52 -26.84 9.79 2.42
N ILE A 53 -27.90 9.03 2.26
CA ILE A 53 -29.03 8.93 3.21
C ILE A 53 -29.02 7.63 4.04
N GLY A 54 -27.90 6.88 4.02
CA GLY A 54 -27.73 5.67 4.82
C GLY A 54 -28.45 4.42 4.29
N ILE A 55 -28.96 4.43 3.04
CA ILE A 55 -29.58 3.24 2.42
C ILE A 55 -28.50 2.38 1.79
N ASP A 56 -28.36 1.15 2.29
CA ASP A 56 -27.38 0.17 1.80
C ASP A 56 -27.91 -0.64 0.63
N ILE A 57 -27.46 -0.33 -0.57
CA ILE A 57 -27.69 -1.12 -1.78
C ILE A 57 -26.48 -2.06 -1.98
N PRO A 58 -26.67 -3.40 -1.97
CA PRO A 58 -25.58 -4.34 -2.11
C PRO A 58 -24.88 -4.21 -3.45
N THR A 59 -23.55 -4.34 -3.46
CA THR A 59 -22.71 -4.33 -4.66
C THR A 59 -21.76 -5.50 -4.67
N LEU A 60 -21.18 -5.85 -5.83
CA LEU A 60 -20.14 -6.88 -5.94
C LEU A 60 -19.06 -6.51 -6.97
N CYS A 61 -19.41 -5.80 -8.06
CA CYS A 61 -18.42 -5.33 -9.03
C CYS A 61 -18.01 -3.88 -8.82
N HIS A 62 -18.81 -3.08 -8.13
CA HIS A 62 -18.51 -1.68 -7.85
C HIS A 62 -17.45 -1.55 -6.75
N ILE A 63 -16.49 -0.65 -6.95
CA ILE A 63 -15.55 -0.20 -5.96
C ILE A 63 -15.30 1.30 -6.15
N ASP A 64 -15.34 2.06 -5.08
CA ASP A 64 -15.00 3.49 -5.06
C ASP A 64 -14.26 3.78 -3.75
N LEU A 65 -13.01 4.18 -3.86
CA LEU A 65 -12.22 4.66 -2.74
C LEU A 65 -12.31 6.18 -2.70
N LYS A 66 -13.18 6.70 -1.86
CA LYS A 66 -13.37 8.14 -1.68
C LYS A 66 -12.04 8.83 -1.39
N GLY A 67 -11.76 9.92 -2.11
CA GLY A 67 -10.51 10.68 -1.94
C GLY A 67 -9.28 10.07 -2.61
N THR A 68 -9.38 8.89 -3.20
CA THR A 68 -8.40 8.33 -4.13
C THR A 68 -9.01 8.28 -5.53
N CYS A 69 -8.22 8.18 -6.58
CA CYS A 69 -8.77 8.13 -7.95
C CYS A 69 -9.30 6.75 -8.35
N ILE A 70 -9.64 5.88 -7.37
CA ILE A 70 -10.04 4.50 -7.66
C ILE A 70 -11.54 4.44 -7.89
N LYS A 71 -11.95 4.47 -9.17
CA LYS A 71 -13.30 4.11 -9.63
C LYS A 71 -13.17 3.06 -10.71
N ASN A 72 -14.03 2.05 -10.68
CA ASN A 72 -14.10 1.07 -11.75
C ASN A 72 -15.31 1.32 -12.65
N ASN A 73 -15.34 0.65 -13.81
CA ASN A 73 -16.53 0.61 -14.67
C ASN A 73 -17.56 -0.35 -14.08
N PRO A 74 -18.63 0.15 -13.46
CA PRO A 74 -19.60 -0.66 -12.74
C PRO A 74 -20.58 -1.38 -13.69
N ALA A 75 -21.63 -1.98 -13.12
CA ALA A 75 -22.77 -2.61 -13.79
C ALA A 75 -22.53 -3.96 -14.47
N SER A 76 -21.43 -4.69 -14.15
CA SER A 76 -21.23 -6.05 -14.68
C SER A 76 -22.01 -7.13 -13.89
N CYS A 77 -22.03 -7.09 -12.55
CA CYS A 77 -22.61 -8.15 -11.72
C CYS A 77 -24.13 -8.08 -11.53
N ARG A 78 -24.77 -6.93 -11.69
CA ARG A 78 -26.22 -6.71 -11.50
C ARG A 78 -26.77 -6.94 -10.08
N ILE A 79 -25.94 -7.09 -9.08
CA ILE A 79 -26.39 -7.23 -7.67
C ILE A 79 -27.05 -5.95 -7.15
N CYS A 80 -26.66 -4.78 -7.63
CA CYS A 80 -27.16 -3.48 -7.18
C CYS A 80 -28.46 -3.02 -7.88
N VAL A 81 -29.23 -3.92 -8.53
CA VAL A 81 -30.45 -3.53 -9.25
C VAL A 81 -31.50 -2.94 -8.31
N VAL A 82 -32.16 -1.90 -8.80
CA VAL A 82 -33.29 -1.20 -8.13
C VAL A 82 -34.42 -0.99 -9.10
N GLU A 83 -35.61 -0.74 -8.58
CA GLU A 83 -36.78 -0.38 -9.38
C GLU A 83 -36.84 1.15 -9.48
N VAL A 84 -37.01 1.65 -10.69
CA VAL A 84 -37.23 3.08 -10.99
C VAL A 84 -38.62 3.21 -11.58
N GLU A 85 -39.44 4.07 -10.99
CA GLU A 85 -40.79 4.29 -11.43
C GLU A 85 -40.83 4.73 -12.90
N GLY A 86 -41.79 4.18 -13.67
CA GLY A 86 -41.86 4.41 -15.11
C GLY A 86 -40.91 3.58 -15.97
N ARG A 87 -39.94 2.84 -15.39
CA ARG A 87 -39.06 1.94 -16.15
C ARG A 87 -39.53 0.49 -16.11
N ARG A 88 -39.58 -0.15 -17.28
CA ARG A 88 -39.94 -1.59 -17.37
C ARG A 88 -38.87 -2.48 -16.72
N ASN A 89 -37.59 -2.15 -16.92
CA ASN A 89 -36.48 -2.98 -16.45
C ASN A 89 -35.89 -2.41 -15.17
N LEU A 90 -35.36 -3.28 -14.29
CA LEU A 90 -34.60 -2.89 -13.14
C LEU A 90 -33.29 -2.18 -13.58
N ALA A 91 -32.94 -1.12 -12.88
CA ALA A 91 -31.76 -0.30 -13.17
C ALA A 91 -30.58 -0.66 -12.26
N PRO A 92 -29.35 -0.76 -12.75
CA PRO A 92 -28.17 -0.95 -11.89
C PRO A 92 -27.84 0.38 -11.18
N ALA A 93 -28.03 0.42 -9.86
CA ALA A 93 -27.84 1.65 -9.07
C ALA A 93 -26.43 2.24 -9.17
N CYS A 94 -25.42 1.39 -9.31
CA CYS A 94 -24.01 1.81 -9.40
C CYS A 94 -23.62 2.54 -10.71
N ALA A 95 -24.48 2.50 -11.73
CA ALA A 95 -24.21 3.12 -13.05
C ALA A 95 -25.35 4.01 -13.54
N THR A 96 -26.52 3.96 -12.93
CA THR A 96 -27.65 4.79 -13.31
C THR A 96 -27.55 6.14 -12.63
N ARG A 97 -27.47 7.21 -13.43
CA ARG A 97 -27.44 8.58 -12.91
C ARG A 97 -28.83 9.01 -12.47
N CYS A 98 -28.85 9.80 -11.39
CA CYS A 98 -30.05 10.41 -10.87
C CYS A 98 -30.59 11.47 -11.86
N THR A 99 -31.90 11.64 -11.87
CA THR A 99 -32.57 12.74 -12.61
C THR A 99 -33.60 13.38 -11.70
N GLU A 100 -33.96 14.65 -12.00
CA GLU A 100 -34.94 15.39 -11.22
C GLU A 100 -36.27 14.63 -11.14
N GLY A 101 -36.85 14.57 -9.95
CA GLY A 101 -38.13 13.90 -9.70
C GLY A 101 -38.11 12.37 -9.80
N MET A 102 -36.94 11.74 -9.97
CA MET A 102 -36.85 10.28 -10.08
C MET A 102 -37.36 9.61 -8.78
N VAL A 103 -38.16 8.55 -8.91
CA VAL A 103 -38.60 7.74 -7.77
C VAL A 103 -37.95 6.36 -7.87
N VAL A 104 -37.19 6.00 -6.84
CA VAL A 104 -36.43 4.74 -6.76
C VAL A 104 -36.95 3.91 -5.59
N ARG A 105 -37.13 2.61 -5.81
CA ARG A 105 -37.48 1.64 -4.77
C ARG A 105 -36.39 0.57 -4.67
N THR A 106 -35.80 0.43 -3.48
CA THR A 106 -34.61 -0.41 -3.29
C THR A 106 -34.93 -1.80 -2.75
N SER A 107 -36.13 -2.05 -2.23
CA SER A 107 -36.48 -3.26 -1.47
C SER A 107 -37.83 -3.88 -1.84
N THR A 108 -38.33 -3.68 -3.09
CA THR A 108 -39.56 -4.37 -3.56
C THR A 108 -39.29 -5.88 -3.70
N LEU A 109 -40.38 -6.69 -3.63
CA LEU A 109 -40.26 -8.14 -3.85
C LEU A 109 -39.58 -8.47 -5.20
N ARG A 110 -39.86 -7.66 -6.22
CA ARG A 110 -39.23 -7.79 -7.55
C ARG A 110 -37.73 -7.59 -7.48
N VAL A 111 -37.27 -6.56 -6.76
CA VAL A 111 -35.84 -6.26 -6.56
C VAL A 111 -35.18 -7.37 -5.75
N MET A 112 -35.80 -7.79 -4.64
CA MET A 112 -35.27 -8.85 -3.78
C MET A 112 -35.09 -10.16 -4.53
N ASN A 113 -36.10 -10.59 -5.27
CA ASN A 113 -36.06 -11.81 -6.08
C ASN A 113 -34.99 -11.71 -7.19
N ALA A 114 -34.89 -10.57 -7.88
CA ALA A 114 -33.89 -10.38 -8.93
C ALA A 114 -32.47 -10.47 -8.38
N ARG A 115 -32.18 -9.83 -7.24
CA ARG A 115 -30.86 -9.92 -6.60
C ARG A 115 -30.53 -11.32 -6.14
N LYS A 116 -31.50 -12.05 -5.59
CA LYS A 116 -31.33 -13.45 -5.18
C LYS A 116 -30.97 -14.31 -6.39
N ILE A 117 -31.76 -14.27 -7.46
CA ILE A 117 -31.50 -15.03 -8.70
C ILE A 117 -30.14 -14.72 -9.29
N VAL A 118 -29.74 -13.43 -9.33
CA VAL A 118 -28.41 -13.03 -9.82
C VAL A 118 -27.30 -13.63 -8.96
N ALA A 119 -27.43 -13.61 -7.63
CA ALA A 119 -26.47 -14.20 -6.73
C ALA A 119 -26.40 -15.74 -6.88
N GLU A 120 -27.53 -16.40 -7.03
CA GLU A 120 -27.63 -17.85 -7.31
C GLU A 120 -26.94 -18.22 -8.64
N LEU A 121 -27.11 -17.41 -9.68
CA LEU A 121 -26.40 -17.60 -10.96
C LEU A 121 -24.87 -17.42 -10.82
N ILE A 122 -24.42 -16.45 -10.04
CA ILE A 122 -22.99 -16.27 -9.77
C ILE A 122 -22.45 -17.48 -8.98
N LEU A 123 -23.18 -17.95 -7.99
CA LEU A 123 -22.81 -19.10 -7.16
C LEU A 123 -22.81 -20.40 -7.96
N SER A 124 -23.69 -20.56 -8.96
CA SER A 124 -23.73 -21.77 -9.79
C SER A 124 -22.47 -22.02 -10.62
N ASP A 125 -21.71 -20.97 -10.93
CA ASP A 125 -20.41 -21.04 -11.62
C ASP A 125 -19.22 -20.84 -10.66
N HIS A 126 -19.43 -21.01 -9.35
CA HIS A 126 -18.40 -20.82 -8.34
C HIS A 126 -18.18 -22.12 -7.54
N PRO A 127 -16.91 -22.54 -7.28
CA PRO A 127 -16.67 -23.73 -6.46
C PRO A 127 -17.20 -23.54 -5.03
N ASN A 128 -17.94 -24.51 -4.52
CA ASN A 128 -18.53 -24.45 -3.18
C ASN A 128 -17.56 -24.94 -2.08
N GLU A 129 -16.26 -24.68 -2.24
CA GLU A 129 -15.17 -25.09 -1.33
C GLU A 129 -14.87 -24.03 -0.27
N CYS A 130 -15.90 -23.44 0.34
CA CYS A 130 -15.72 -22.31 1.26
C CYS A 130 -14.88 -22.67 2.49
N LEU A 131 -14.98 -23.90 3.01
CA LEU A 131 -14.24 -24.32 4.21
C LEU A 131 -12.72 -24.35 4.03
N THR A 132 -12.24 -24.59 2.80
CA THR A 132 -10.81 -24.61 2.46
C THR A 132 -10.36 -23.35 1.72
N CYS A 133 -11.25 -22.40 1.50
CA CYS A 133 -10.95 -21.19 0.77
C CYS A 133 -10.18 -20.18 1.63
N PRO A 134 -9.04 -19.61 1.17
CA PRO A 134 -8.30 -18.59 1.92
C PRO A 134 -9.10 -17.32 2.22
N LYS A 135 -10.23 -17.11 1.53
CA LYS A 135 -11.14 -15.97 1.72
C LYS A 135 -12.33 -16.28 2.64
N ALA A 136 -12.43 -17.50 3.20
CA ALA A 136 -13.50 -17.89 4.10
C ALA A 136 -13.63 -16.90 5.28
N GLY A 137 -14.87 -16.53 5.61
CA GLY A 137 -15.17 -15.55 6.67
C GLY A 137 -14.95 -14.08 6.27
N ASN A 138 -14.31 -13.80 5.12
CA ASN A 138 -14.08 -12.43 4.60
C ASN A 138 -14.34 -12.38 3.08
N CYS A 139 -15.37 -13.07 2.61
CA CYS A 139 -15.77 -13.18 1.20
C CYS A 139 -17.08 -12.43 0.97
N GLU A 140 -17.05 -11.41 0.09
CA GLU A 140 -18.26 -10.62 -0.23
C GLU A 140 -19.37 -11.47 -0.86
N LEU A 141 -19.03 -12.50 -1.67
CA LEU A 141 -20.02 -13.42 -2.25
C LEU A 141 -20.68 -14.29 -1.17
N GLN A 142 -19.91 -14.79 -0.21
CA GLN A 142 -20.43 -15.54 0.93
C GLN A 142 -21.38 -14.69 1.78
N ASN A 143 -21.01 -13.44 2.03
CA ASN A 143 -21.87 -12.49 2.76
C ASN A 143 -23.17 -12.20 2.01
N LEU A 144 -23.13 -12.08 0.67
CA LEU A 144 -24.35 -11.93 -0.14
C LEU A 144 -25.23 -13.17 -0.11
N ALA A 145 -24.67 -14.37 -0.16
CA ALA A 145 -25.42 -15.62 -0.03
C ALA A 145 -26.17 -15.68 1.31
N LEU A 146 -25.52 -15.29 2.40
CA LEU A 146 -26.14 -15.18 3.73
C LEU A 146 -27.24 -14.10 3.74
N ARG A 147 -26.96 -12.91 3.20
CA ARG A 147 -27.90 -11.78 3.15
C ARG A 147 -29.19 -12.11 2.38
N PHE A 148 -29.07 -12.86 1.27
CA PHE A 148 -30.21 -13.23 0.44
C PHE A 148 -30.83 -14.57 0.85
N ASN A 149 -30.38 -15.16 1.96
CA ASN A 149 -30.85 -16.45 2.47
C ASN A 149 -30.80 -17.56 1.42
N ILE A 150 -29.73 -17.64 0.63
CA ILE A 150 -29.47 -18.70 -0.34
C ILE A 150 -29.01 -19.94 0.42
N ARG A 151 -29.79 -21.01 0.37
CA ARG A 151 -29.50 -22.29 1.05
C ARG A 151 -29.36 -23.45 0.08
N GLU A 152 -29.89 -23.29 -1.13
CA GLU A 152 -29.89 -24.27 -2.18
C GLU A 152 -29.40 -23.64 -3.48
N MET A 153 -28.84 -24.44 -4.35
CA MET A 153 -28.36 -24.02 -5.67
C MET A 153 -29.33 -24.49 -6.74
N PRO A 154 -30.32 -23.67 -7.13
CA PRO A 154 -31.39 -24.09 -8.06
C PRO A 154 -30.90 -24.20 -9.52
N PHE A 155 -29.74 -23.62 -9.82
CA PHE A 155 -29.15 -23.64 -11.14
C PHE A 155 -27.95 -24.59 -11.19
N ASN A 156 -27.95 -25.50 -12.14
CA ASN A 156 -26.75 -26.24 -12.51
C ASN A 156 -25.84 -25.28 -13.26
N GLY A 157 -24.65 -25.00 -12.72
CA GLY A 157 -23.61 -24.24 -13.42
C GLY A 157 -23.21 -24.97 -14.70
N GLY A 158 -22.65 -24.22 -15.65
CA GLY A 158 -21.92 -24.86 -16.75
C GLY A 158 -20.81 -25.74 -16.20
N GLU A 159 -20.39 -26.74 -16.94
CA GLU A 159 -19.18 -27.47 -16.60
C GLU A 159 -18.04 -26.43 -16.50
N LEU A 160 -17.51 -26.25 -15.28
CA LEU A 160 -16.38 -25.36 -15.05
C LEU A 160 -15.22 -25.88 -15.88
N SER A 161 -14.91 -25.20 -16.97
CA SER A 161 -13.62 -25.45 -17.62
C SER A 161 -12.54 -25.20 -16.59
N PRO A 162 -11.61 -26.16 -16.34
CA PRO A 162 -10.51 -25.94 -15.40
C PRO A 162 -9.78 -24.66 -15.79
N ARG A 163 -9.90 -23.63 -14.94
CA ARG A 163 -9.24 -22.36 -15.16
C ARG A 163 -7.87 -22.41 -14.54
N LYS A 164 -6.97 -21.60 -15.05
CA LYS A 164 -5.57 -21.61 -14.64
C LYS A 164 -5.42 -21.23 -13.17
N ARG A 165 -4.68 -22.06 -12.42
CA ARG A 165 -4.16 -21.72 -11.10
C ARG A 165 -2.67 -21.44 -11.21
N GLU A 166 -2.22 -20.37 -10.59
CA GLU A 166 -0.85 -19.91 -10.65
C GLU A 166 -0.42 -19.39 -9.28
N VAL A 167 0.84 -19.65 -8.93
CA VAL A 167 1.47 -19.15 -7.72
C VAL A 167 2.74 -18.40 -8.11
N THR A 168 2.80 -17.11 -7.81
CA THR A 168 4.00 -16.29 -7.97
C THR A 168 4.74 -16.15 -6.64
N ALA A 169 5.81 -15.37 -6.59
CA ALA A 169 6.49 -15.01 -5.34
C ALA A 169 5.54 -14.37 -4.31
N SER A 170 4.53 -13.62 -4.77
CA SER A 170 3.69 -12.76 -3.92
C SER A 170 2.19 -13.08 -3.95
N ILE A 171 1.67 -13.55 -5.09
CA ILE A 171 0.24 -13.64 -5.38
C ILE A 171 -0.11 -15.06 -5.84
N VAL A 172 -1.24 -15.56 -5.33
CA VAL A 172 -1.90 -16.77 -5.85
C VAL A 172 -3.09 -16.33 -6.68
N ARG A 173 -3.15 -16.79 -7.92
CA ARG A 173 -4.25 -16.59 -8.86
C ARG A 173 -4.97 -17.91 -9.09
N ASN A 174 -6.22 -18.03 -8.65
CA ASN A 174 -7.08 -19.20 -8.87
C ASN A 174 -8.36 -18.75 -9.58
N MET A 175 -8.39 -18.91 -10.89
CA MET A 175 -9.48 -18.39 -11.71
C MET A 175 -10.76 -19.23 -11.64
N ASP A 176 -10.76 -20.44 -11.08
CA ASP A 176 -11.97 -21.19 -10.78
C ASP A 176 -12.90 -20.43 -9.82
N LYS A 177 -12.29 -19.61 -8.92
CA LYS A 177 -13.00 -18.78 -7.94
C LYS A 177 -13.36 -17.38 -8.47
N CYS A 178 -13.08 -17.07 -9.74
CA CYS A 178 -13.33 -15.77 -10.32
C CYS A 178 -14.79 -15.58 -10.70
N ILE A 179 -15.39 -14.48 -10.26
CA ILE A 179 -16.79 -14.09 -10.55
C ILE A 179 -16.88 -12.98 -11.61
N PHE A 180 -15.81 -12.70 -12.32
CA PHE A 180 -15.73 -11.72 -13.42
C PHE A 180 -16.20 -10.31 -13.05
N CYS A 181 -16.02 -9.89 -11.80
CA CYS A 181 -16.35 -8.53 -11.35
C CYS A 181 -15.44 -7.44 -11.94
N ARG A 182 -14.28 -7.82 -12.47
CA ARG A 182 -13.27 -6.95 -13.13
C ARG A 182 -12.69 -5.83 -12.24
N ARG A 183 -12.87 -5.88 -10.91
CA ARG A 183 -12.24 -4.92 -9.99
C ARG A 183 -10.70 -4.93 -10.11
N CYS A 184 -10.10 -6.12 -10.19
CA CYS A 184 -8.64 -6.28 -10.32
C CYS A 184 -8.11 -5.71 -11.64
N GLU A 185 -8.83 -5.88 -12.74
CA GLU A 185 -8.51 -5.30 -14.03
C GLU A 185 -8.55 -3.77 -13.96
N SER A 186 -9.64 -3.18 -13.45
CA SER A 186 -9.75 -1.72 -13.31
C SER A 186 -8.64 -1.13 -12.44
N VAL A 187 -8.31 -1.76 -11.31
CA VAL A 187 -7.23 -1.29 -10.45
C VAL A 187 -5.87 -1.42 -11.14
N CYS A 188 -5.62 -2.52 -11.86
CA CYS A 188 -4.35 -2.74 -12.55
C CYS A 188 -4.15 -1.76 -13.72
N ASN A 189 -5.22 -1.49 -14.48
CA ASN A 189 -5.14 -0.70 -15.72
C ASN A 189 -5.38 0.79 -15.49
N ASP A 190 -6.42 1.15 -14.71
CA ASP A 190 -6.85 2.55 -14.60
C ASP A 190 -6.15 3.28 -13.45
N VAL A 191 -5.78 2.57 -12.37
CA VAL A 191 -5.16 3.16 -11.18
C VAL A 191 -3.65 2.98 -11.17
N GLN A 192 -3.21 1.73 -11.35
CA GLN A 192 -1.78 1.40 -11.33
C GLN A 192 -1.12 1.54 -12.71
N THR A 193 -1.92 1.57 -13.77
CA THR A 193 -1.43 1.70 -15.17
C THR A 193 -0.37 0.66 -15.56
N VAL A 194 -0.38 -0.50 -14.88
CA VAL A 194 0.56 -1.59 -15.14
C VAL A 194 0.14 -2.40 -16.37
N GLY A 195 -1.18 -2.64 -16.52
CA GLY A 195 -1.72 -3.37 -17.66
C GLY A 195 -1.55 -4.90 -17.60
N ALA A 196 -1.11 -5.45 -16.45
CA ALA A 196 -0.82 -6.87 -16.34
C ALA A 196 -2.07 -7.79 -16.34
N LEU A 197 -3.27 -7.27 -16.08
CA LEU A 197 -4.50 -8.06 -16.01
C LEU A 197 -5.58 -7.50 -16.93
N GLY A 198 -6.18 -8.36 -17.73
CA GLY A 198 -7.31 -8.04 -18.58
C GLY A 198 -8.26 -9.22 -18.75
N ALA A 199 -9.51 -8.95 -19.16
CA ALA A 199 -10.42 -9.99 -19.57
C ALA A 199 -10.00 -10.54 -20.94
N ILE A 200 -9.68 -11.81 -21.00
CA ILE A 200 -9.34 -12.53 -22.25
C ILE A 200 -10.40 -13.58 -22.56
N ARG A 201 -10.48 -14.01 -23.85
CA ARG A 201 -11.50 -14.91 -24.35
C ARG A 201 -12.91 -14.34 -24.22
N ARG A 202 -13.97 -15.15 -24.34
CA ARG A 202 -15.37 -14.73 -24.25
C ARG A 202 -16.29 -15.88 -23.85
N GLY A 203 -17.52 -15.55 -23.48
CA GLY A 203 -18.50 -16.52 -23.00
C GLY A 203 -18.03 -17.23 -21.74
N PHE A 204 -18.37 -18.50 -21.58
CA PHE A 204 -17.95 -19.31 -20.43
C PHE A 204 -16.44 -19.50 -20.33
N ASN A 205 -15.69 -19.30 -21.40
CA ASN A 205 -14.23 -19.39 -21.42
C ASN A 205 -13.54 -18.08 -21.01
N THR A 206 -14.28 -17.03 -20.68
CA THR A 206 -13.70 -15.77 -20.21
C THR A 206 -12.87 -16.02 -18.95
N THR A 207 -11.68 -15.41 -18.89
CA THR A 207 -10.84 -15.40 -17.70
C THR A 207 -10.14 -14.06 -17.55
N ILE A 208 -9.71 -13.72 -16.33
CA ILE A 208 -8.87 -12.55 -16.09
C ILE A 208 -7.42 -13.02 -16.01
N ALA A 209 -6.61 -12.57 -16.95
CA ALA A 209 -5.24 -13.04 -17.10
C ALA A 209 -4.35 -11.95 -17.73
N PRO A 210 -3.04 -12.13 -17.74
CA PRO A 210 -2.15 -11.39 -18.62
C PRO A 210 -2.47 -11.62 -20.10
N ALA A 211 -1.97 -10.75 -20.96
CA ALA A 211 -2.13 -10.86 -22.40
C ALA A 211 -1.68 -12.25 -22.90
N PHE A 212 -2.39 -12.78 -23.89
CA PHE A 212 -2.13 -14.12 -24.47
C PHE A 212 -2.18 -15.30 -23.48
N ASP A 213 -2.78 -15.10 -22.28
CA ASP A 213 -2.85 -16.11 -21.22
C ASP A 213 -1.46 -16.58 -20.73
N THR A 214 -0.48 -15.71 -20.79
CA THR A 214 0.85 -15.94 -20.22
C THR A 214 0.79 -16.04 -18.68
N MET A 215 1.89 -16.42 -18.04
CA MET A 215 1.98 -16.42 -16.59
C MET A 215 2.13 -14.98 -16.07
N MET A 216 1.69 -14.71 -14.83
CA MET A 216 1.90 -13.40 -14.22
C MET A 216 3.39 -13.08 -14.03
N VAL A 217 4.23 -14.11 -13.85
CA VAL A 217 5.68 -13.96 -13.73
C VAL A 217 6.32 -13.50 -15.04
N ASP A 218 5.70 -13.84 -16.18
CA ASP A 218 6.17 -13.47 -17.53
C ASP A 218 5.50 -12.17 -18.03
N SER A 219 4.84 -11.43 -17.14
CA SER A 219 4.16 -10.18 -17.45
C SER A 219 4.78 -9.00 -16.69
N GLU A 220 4.41 -7.80 -17.05
CA GLU A 220 4.87 -6.58 -16.35
C GLU A 220 4.26 -6.41 -14.94
N CYS A 221 3.82 -7.49 -14.30
CA CYS A 221 3.22 -7.45 -12.98
C CYS A 221 4.21 -6.93 -11.93
N THR A 222 3.85 -5.85 -11.25
CA THR A 222 4.68 -5.21 -10.22
C THR A 222 4.53 -5.83 -8.84
N TYR A 223 3.72 -6.87 -8.69
CA TYR A 223 3.40 -7.52 -7.42
C TYR A 223 2.84 -6.58 -6.34
N CYS A 224 2.34 -5.40 -6.70
CA CYS A 224 1.81 -4.39 -5.75
C CYS A 224 0.66 -4.89 -4.87
N GLY A 225 -0.02 -5.98 -5.26
CA GLY A 225 -1.09 -6.61 -4.47
C GLY A 225 -2.41 -5.85 -4.46
N GLN A 226 -2.56 -4.76 -5.21
CA GLN A 226 -3.82 -3.99 -5.23
C GLN A 226 -4.97 -4.81 -5.83
N CYS A 227 -4.69 -5.70 -6.78
CA CYS A 227 -5.65 -6.66 -7.32
C CYS A 227 -6.17 -7.65 -6.24
N VAL A 228 -5.32 -8.04 -5.29
CA VAL A 228 -5.69 -8.87 -4.13
C VAL A 228 -6.57 -8.07 -3.16
N ALA A 229 -6.20 -6.81 -2.88
CA ALA A 229 -6.93 -5.94 -1.97
C ALA A 229 -8.38 -5.67 -2.40
N VAL A 230 -8.64 -5.64 -3.71
CA VAL A 230 -9.98 -5.36 -4.26
C VAL A 230 -10.76 -6.62 -4.67
N CYS A 231 -10.14 -7.80 -4.63
CA CYS A 231 -10.82 -9.04 -5.03
C CYS A 231 -11.89 -9.42 -3.98
N PRO A 232 -13.18 -9.49 -4.36
CA PRO A 232 -14.25 -9.77 -3.42
C PRO A 232 -14.34 -11.25 -3.01
N VAL A 233 -13.63 -12.12 -3.72
CA VAL A 233 -13.61 -13.58 -3.54
C VAL A 233 -12.20 -14.14 -3.44
N GLY A 234 -12.04 -15.46 -3.36
CA GLY A 234 -10.74 -16.13 -3.25
C GLY A 234 -9.99 -16.35 -4.58
N ALA A 235 -10.30 -15.58 -5.64
CA ALA A 235 -9.65 -15.74 -6.94
C ALA A 235 -8.22 -15.15 -6.96
N LEU A 236 -7.98 -14.08 -6.21
CA LEU A 236 -6.67 -13.47 -6.01
C LEU A 236 -6.42 -13.37 -4.50
N THR A 237 -5.35 -13.99 -4.05
CA THR A 237 -4.92 -13.98 -2.64
C THR A 237 -3.42 -13.80 -2.56
N GLU A 238 -2.91 -13.43 -1.39
CA GLU A 238 -1.48 -13.47 -1.12
C GLU A 238 -0.95 -14.91 -1.08
N ARG A 239 0.30 -15.10 -1.50
CA ARG A 239 1.03 -16.36 -1.26
C ARG A 239 1.27 -16.48 0.24
N ASP A 240 0.81 -17.57 0.84
CA ASP A 240 0.91 -17.81 2.28
C ASP A 240 2.25 -18.46 2.64
N HIS A 241 3.01 -17.83 3.54
CA HIS A 241 4.27 -18.34 4.07
C HIS A 241 4.18 -18.75 5.55
N THR A 242 2.98 -18.77 6.15
CA THR A 242 2.82 -19.05 7.59
C THR A 242 3.24 -20.46 7.98
N ASN A 243 3.09 -21.46 7.09
CA ASN A 243 3.54 -22.82 7.39
C ASN A 243 5.07 -22.90 7.42
N ARG A 244 5.77 -22.27 6.47
CA ARG A 244 7.23 -22.15 6.50
C ARG A 244 7.70 -21.50 7.79
N LEU A 245 7.04 -20.41 8.21
CA LEU A 245 7.37 -19.74 9.46
C LEU A 245 7.21 -20.66 10.67
N VAL A 246 6.12 -21.43 10.74
CA VAL A 246 5.91 -22.39 11.85
C VAL A 246 6.99 -23.47 11.87
N GLU A 247 7.43 -23.94 10.71
CA GLU A 247 8.54 -24.90 10.59
C GLU A 247 9.86 -24.29 11.07
N ASP A 248 10.17 -23.05 10.66
CA ASP A 248 11.39 -22.36 11.08
C ASP A 248 11.40 -22.07 12.59
N LEU A 249 10.27 -21.63 13.18
CA LEU A 249 10.14 -21.40 14.63
C LEU A 249 10.22 -22.69 15.47
N ALA A 250 9.91 -23.83 14.87
CA ALA A 250 9.99 -25.13 15.55
C ALA A 250 11.39 -25.79 15.45
N ASP A 251 12.27 -25.26 14.63
CA ASP A 251 13.61 -25.80 14.40
C ASP A 251 14.61 -25.28 15.44
N PRO A 252 15.09 -26.11 16.38
CA PRO A 252 15.99 -25.66 17.45
C PRO A 252 17.40 -25.27 16.97
N ASP A 253 17.75 -25.59 15.71
CA ASP A 253 19.05 -25.23 15.14
C ASP A 253 19.04 -23.84 14.49
N LYS A 254 17.88 -23.17 14.42
CA LYS A 254 17.70 -21.84 13.84
C LYS A 254 17.48 -20.79 14.93
N VAL A 255 17.94 -19.58 14.64
CA VAL A 255 17.56 -18.36 15.35
C VAL A 255 16.65 -17.56 14.45
N VAL A 256 15.39 -17.40 14.83
CA VAL A 256 14.38 -16.74 13.99
C VAL A 256 14.08 -15.35 14.52
N ILE A 257 14.49 -14.34 13.77
CA ILE A 257 14.23 -12.95 14.12
C ILE A 257 13.19 -12.32 13.20
N VAL A 258 12.50 -11.31 13.71
CA VAL A 258 11.45 -10.63 12.96
C VAL A 258 11.61 -9.11 13.01
N GLN A 259 11.33 -8.46 11.87
CA GLN A 259 11.17 -7.03 11.75
C GLN A 259 9.74 -6.67 11.37
N THR A 260 9.18 -5.61 11.94
CA THR A 260 7.81 -5.16 11.65
C THR A 260 7.78 -3.79 11.00
N ALA A 261 7.11 -3.66 9.86
CA ALA A 261 6.95 -2.36 9.18
C ALA A 261 6.04 -1.40 9.96
N PRO A 262 6.26 -0.08 9.84
CA PRO A 262 5.52 0.93 10.62
C PRO A 262 4.00 0.86 10.44
N ALA A 263 3.52 0.60 9.22
CA ALA A 263 2.09 0.56 8.94
C ALA A 263 1.34 -0.65 9.54
N VAL A 264 2.06 -1.70 9.98
CA VAL A 264 1.45 -2.91 10.58
C VAL A 264 0.78 -2.57 11.91
N ARG A 265 1.45 -1.80 12.77
CA ARG A 265 0.97 -1.42 14.12
C ARG A 265 -0.33 -0.60 14.12
N ALA A 266 -0.61 0.11 13.01
CA ALA A 266 -1.82 0.93 12.87
C ALA A 266 -3.00 0.18 12.22
N ALA A 267 -2.80 -1.08 11.80
CA ALA A 267 -3.80 -1.81 11.02
C ALA A 267 -4.13 -3.21 11.56
N ILE A 268 -3.17 -3.95 12.11
CA ILE A 268 -3.38 -5.34 12.52
C ILE A 268 -4.50 -5.50 13.55
N GLY A 269 -4.74 -4.50 14.39
CA GLY A 269 -5.83 -4.50 15.38
C GLY A 269 -7.22 -4.69 14.78
N GLU A 270 -7.43 -4.26 13.52
CA GLU A 270 -8.70 -4.41 12.80
C GLU A 270 -9.08 -5.90 12.62
N GLU A 271 -8.10 -6.78 12.46
CA GLU A 271 -8.32 -8.23 12.34
C GLU A 271 -8.81 -8.88 13.67
N PHE A 272 -8.72 -8.13 14.76
CA PHE A 272 -9.15 -8.52 16.11
C PHE A 272 -10.32 -7.66 16.63
N GLY A 273 -11.00 -6.93 15.73
CA GLY A 273 -12.20 -6.14 16.04
C GLY A 273 -11.92 -4.76 16.63
N LEU A 274 -10.68 -4.29 16.65
CA LEU A 274 -10.35 -2.94 17.10
C LEU A 274 -10.67 -1.93 15.98
N PRO A 275 -11.00 -0.67 16.32
CA PRO A 275 -11.23 0.38 15.34
C PRO A 275 -9.99 0.61 14.45
N ALA A 276 -10.21 0.98 13.19
CA ALA A 276 -9.14 1.35 12.26
C ALA A 276 -8.24 2.44 12.85
N GLY A 277 -6.93 2.31 12.68
CA GLY A 277 -5.96 3.26 13.23
C GLY A 277 -5.76 3.17 14.74
N THR A 278 -6.17 2.07 15.39
CA THR A 278 -5.77 1.78 16.76
C THR A 278 -4.30 1.35 16.77
N LEU A 279 -3.47 2.09 17.49
CA LEU A 279 -2.05 1.73 17.68
C LEU A 279 -1.94 0.55 18.64
N VAL A 280 -1.26 -0.50 18.21
CA VAL A 280 -1.09 -1.73 19.00
C VAL A 280 0.38 -2.19 19.00
N THR A 281 1.32 -1.25 18.99
CA THR A 281 2.77 -1.51 18.88
C THR A 281 3.24 -2.51 19.93
N GLY A 282 2.98 -2.26 21.22
CA GLY A 282 3.42 -3.16 22.30
C GLY A 282 2.73 -4.52 22.27
N LYS A 283 1.43 -4.57 21.94
CA LYS A 283 0.69 -5.84 21.77
C LYS A 283 1.20 -6.68 20.60
N LEU A 284 1.60 -6.02 19.52
CA LEU A 284 2.21 -6.65 18.36
C LEU A 284 3.52 -7.35 18.78
N VAL A 285 4.39 -6.65 19.53
CA VAL A 285 5.64 -7.22 20.04
C VAL A 285 5.36 -8.42 20.94
N ALA A 286 4.42 -8.29 21.89
CA ALA A 286 4.03 -9.39 22.78
C ALA A 286 3.53 -10.61 22.00
N ALA A 287 2.67 -10.42 20.99
CA ALA A 287 2.16 -11.50 20.17
C ALA A 287 3.27 -12.23 19.39
N LEU A 288 4.26 -11.50 18.90
CA LEU A 288 5.40 -12.08 18.19
C LEU A 288 6.29 -12.91 19.13
N ARG A 289 6.49 -12.46 20.37
CA ARG A 289 7.20 -13.24 21.38
C ARG A 289 6.43 -14.51 21.77
N GLU A 290 5.11 -14.43 21.94
CA GLU A 290 4.27 -15.61 22.19
C GLU A 290 4.24 -16.60 21.02
N LEU A 291 4.45 -16.14 19.79
CA LEU A 291 4.61 -17.01 18.62
C LEU A 291 5.96 -17.74 18.59
N GLY A 292 6.93 -17.32 19.41
CA GLY A 292 8.21 -18.01 19.56
C GLY A 292 9.36 -17.40 18.77
N PHE A 293 9.28 -16.14 18.31
CA PHE A 293 10.43 -15.45 17.74
C PHE A 293 11.51 -15.18 18.80
N ASP A 294 12.76 -15.48 18.47
CA ASP A 294 13.91 -15.26 19.37
C ASP A 294 14.16 -13.77 19.65
N TYR A 295 14.04 -12.93 18.60
CA TYR A 295 14.15 -11.48 18.72
C TYR A 295 13.11 -10.78 17.86
N VAL A 296 12.56 -9.69 18.40
CA VAL A 296 11.51 -8.89 17.77
C VAL A 296 12.01 -7.45 17.59
N PHE A 297 12.19 -7.03 16.35
CA PHE A 297 12.77 -5.75 15.97
C PHE A 297 11.79 -4.87 15.18
N ASP A 298 12.16 -3.61 15.02
CA ASP A 298 11.39 -2.60 14.30
C ASP A 298 12.08 -2.23 12.98
N THR A 299 11.39 -2.37 11.86
CA THR A 299 11.89 -1.89 10.56
C THR A 299 12.12 -0.37 10.55
N ASP A 300 11.52 0.36 11.49
CA ASP A 300 11.70 1.81 11.63
C ASP A 300 13.17 2.17 11.93
N PHE A 301 13.95 1.29 12.56
CA PHE A 301 15.41 1.42 12.67
C PHE A 301 16.06 1.53 11.29
N ALA A 302 15.73 0.61 10.41
CA ALA A 302 16.29 0.62 9.06
C ALA A 302 15.69 1.75 8.20
N ALA A 303 14.48 2.24 8.51
CA ALA A 303 13.97 3.46 7.91
C ALA A 303 14.80 4.69 8.29
N ASP A 304 15.23 4.80 9.55
CA ASP A 304 16.18 5.83 9.97
C ASP A 304 17.52 5.69 9.23
N LEU A 305 18.02 4.46 9.06
CA LEU A 305 19.25 4.18 8.30
C LEU A 305 19.09 4.56 6.82
N THR A 306 17.94 4.25 6.21
CA THR A 306 17.66 4.65 4.83
C THR A 306 17.70 6.16 4.66
N ILE A 307 17.16 6.93 5.60
CA ILE A 307 17.24 8.40 5.53
C ILE A 307 18.67 8.91 5.65
N MET A 308 19.53 8.24 6.39
CA MET A 308 20.95 8.65 6.46
C MET A 308 21.65 8.46 5.10
N GLU A 309 21.43 7.34 4.43
CA GLU A 309 22.03 7.05 3.12
C GLU A 309 21.37 7.85 1.99
N GLU A 310 20.03 7.79 1.88
CA GLU A 310 19.27 8.47 0.82
C GLU A 310 19.38 10.00 0.95
N GLY A 311 19.39 10.53 2.18
CA GLY A 311 19.61 11.94 2.46
C GLY A 311 21.03 12.42 2.10
N ALA A 312 22.05 11.61 2.40
CA ALA A 312 23.43 11.90 2.01
C ALA A 312 23.59 11.86 0.48
N GLU A 313 23.01 10.86 -0.18
CA GLU A 313 23.00 10.74 -1.64
C GLU A 313 22.29 11.94 -2.29
N MET A 314 21.15 12.37 -1.72
CA MET A 314 20.42 13.54 -2.22
C MET A 314 21.28 14.81 -2.13
N LEU A 315 21.98 15.03 -1.04
CA LEU A 315 22.87 16.18 -0.87
C LEU A 315 24.09 16.14 -1.80
N ASP A 316 24.71 14.97 -1.99
CA ASP A 316 25.79 14.79 -2.95
C ASP A 316 25.35 15.10 -4.37
N ARG A 317 24.26 14.46 -4.84
CA ARG A 317 23.72 14.67 -6.19
C ARG A 317 23.32 16.13 -6.41
N LEU A 318 22.66 16.76 -5.44
CA LEU A 318 22.26 18.16 -5.52
C LEU A 318 23.48 19.08 -5.61
N SER A 319 24.50 18.85 -4.78
CA SER A 319 25.75 19.65 -4.78
C SER A 319 26.46 19.56 -6.12
N ARG A 320 26.63 18.35 -6.65
CA ARG A 320 27.28 18.11 -7.96
C ARG A 320 26.49 18.73 -9.11
N TYR A 321 25.16 18.60 -9.08
CA TYR A 321 24.28 19.23 -10.09
C TYR A 321 24.43 20.76 -10.10
N LEU A 322 24.44 21.39 -8.91
CA LEU A 322 24.62 22.85 -8.78
C LEU A 322 26.01 23.32 -9.22
N GLN A 323 27.02 22.46 -9.13
CA GLN A 323 28.37 22.71 -9.65
C GLN A 323 28.48 22.50 -11.17
N GLY A 324 27.40 22.06 -11.83
CA GLY A 324 27.36 21.85 -13.28
C GLY A 324 27.85 20.48 -13.75
N ASP A 325 27.94 19.50 -12.85
CA ASP A 325 28.26 18.11 -13.21
C ASP A 325 27.15 17.50 -14.05
N LYS A 326 27.41 17.29 -15.33
CA LYS A 326 26.46 16.73 -16.30
C LYS A 326 26.24 15.23 -16.15
N SER A 327 27.04 14.53 -15.34
CA SER A 327 26.85 13.10 -15.07
C SER A 327 25.71 12.85 -14.08
N VAL A 328 25.28 13.88 -13.36
CA VAL A 328 24.19 13.80 -12.38
C VAL A 328 22.88 14.32 -12.97
N ARG A 329 21.83 13.53 -12.86
CA ARG A 329 20.47 13.89 -13.24
C ARG A 329 19.58 14.09 -12.02
N LEU A 330 18.70 15.08 -12.08
CA LEU A 330 17.61 15.29 -11.11
C LEU A 330 16.26 15.05 -11.79
N PRO A 331 15.23 14.69 -11.03
CA PRO A 331 15.16 14.55 -9.57
C PRO A 331 15.78 13.25 -9.08
N ILE A 332 16.16 13.17 -7.80
CA ILE A 332 16.34 11.89 -7.14
C ILE A 332 14.95 11.32 -6.80
N LEU A 333 14.74 10.02 -7.04
CA LEU A 333 13.49 9.31 -6.73
C LEU A 333 13.73 8.37 -5.54
N THR A 334 12.83 8.35 -4.55
CA THR A 334 12.94 7.40 -3.44
C THR A 334 12.81 5.96 -3.91
N SER A 335 13.49 5.02 -3.27
CA SER A 335 13.62 3.61 -3.73
C SER A 335 13.02 2.57 -2.77
N CYS A 336 12.43 2.96 -1.65
CA CYS A 336 11.95 2.05 -0.60
C CYS A 336 10.77 1.14 -1.00
N CYS A 337 10.04 1.43 -2.09
CA CYS A 337 8.85 0.69 -2.51
C CYS A 337 9.16 -0.28 -3.68
N PRO A 338 9.23 -1.62 -3.45
CA PRO A 338 9.62 -2.57 -4.50
C PRO A 338 8.63 -2.70 -5.65
N ALA A 339 7.34 -2.44 -5.43
CA ALA A 339 6.37 -2.44 -6.51
C ALA A 339 6.56 -1.25 -7.46
N TRP A 340 6.98 -0.11 -6.93
CA TRP A 340 7.39 1.05 -7.70
C TRP A 340 8.69 0.77 -8.47
N VAL A 341 9.70 0.22 -7.80
CA VAL A 341 10.97 -0.15 -8.44
C VAL A 341 10.75 -1.13 -9.59
N ASN A 342 9.97 -2.19 -9.39
CA ASN A 342 9.66 -3.16 -10.44
C ASN A 342 8.87 -2.52 -11.62
N PHE A 343 7.91 -1.62 -11.34
CA PHE A 343 7.23 -0.84 -12.37
C PHE A 343 8.22 0.00 -13.19
N PHE A 344 9.17 0.61 -12.53
CA PHE A 344 10.15 1.49 -13.14
C PHE A 344 11.12 0.71 -14.05
N GLU A 345 11.62 -0.43 -13.57
CA GLU A 345 12.51 -1.32 -14.33
C GLU A 345 11.87 -1.87 -15.62
N HIS A 346 10.53 -2.10 -15.61
CA HIS A 346 9.79 -2.53 -16.80
C HIS A 346 9.45 -1.40 -17.77
N GLN A 347 8.98 -0.26 -17.26
CA GLN A 347 8.30 0.76 -18.06
C GLN A 347 9.20 1.96 -18.40
N PHE A 348 10.27 2.19 -17.62
CA PHE A 348 11.15 3.35 -17.74
C PHE A 348 12.64 3.00 -17.72
N PRO A 349 13.10 2.02 -18.55
CA PRO A 349 14.48 1.57 -18.53
C PRO A 349 15.48 2.65 -18.98
N ASP A 350 15.02 3.72 -19.58
CA ASP A 350 15.81 4.90 -20.00
C ASP A 350 16.12 5.87 -18.86
N LEU A 351 15.58 5.63 -17.68
CA LEU A 351 15.71 6.49 -16.49
C LEU A 351 16.35 5.79 -15.29
N LEU A 352 17.00 4.63 -15.45
CA LEU A 352 17.50 3.79 -14.34
C LEU A 352 18.60 4.43 -13.48
N ASP A 353 19.15 5.55 -13.92
CA ASP A 353 20.16 6.34 -13.21
C ASP A 353 19.57 7.38 -12.23
N ILE A 354 18.23 7.57 -12.25
CA ILE A 354 17.58 8.63 -11.47
C ILE A 354 17.21 8.19 -10.03
N PRO A 355 16.68 6.98 -9.78
CA PRO A 355 16.34 6.56 -8.41
C PRO A 355 17.55 6.59 -7.48
N SER A 356 17.28 6.78 -6.18
CA SER A 356 18.27 6.53 -5.15
C SER A 356 18.76 5.09 -5.21
N THR A 357 20.04 4.88 -5.02
CA THR A 357 20.65 3.55 -4.97
C THR A 357 20.44 2.87 -3.61
N ALA A 358 19.94 3.59 -2.61
CA ALA A 358 19.65 3.04 -1.29
C ALA A 358 18.66 1.87 -1.38
N ARG A 359 18.98 0.76 -0.69
CA ARG A 359 18.06 -0.38 -0.54
C ARG A 359 16.83 0.03 0.28
N SER A 360 15.76 -0.72 0.16
CA SER A 360 14.60 -0.51 1.03
C SER A 360 14.94 -0.79 2.50
N PRO A 361 14.20 -0.18 3.47
CA PRO A 361 14.39 -0.46 4.89
C PRO A 361 14.34 -1.95 5.23
N GLN A 362 13.49 -2.74 4.55
CA GLN A 362 13.45 -4.19 4.71
C GLN A 362 14.81 -4.84 4.42
N GLN A 363 15.42 -4.49 3.30
CA GLN A 363 16.67 -5.10 2.86
C GLN A 363 17.88 -4.54 3.63
N MET A 364 17.87 -3.25 3.97
CA MET A 364 18.89 -2.68 4.86
C MET A 364 18.88 -3.37 6.22
N PHE A 365 17.68 -3.60 6.79
CA PHE A 365 17.56 -4.36 8.04
C PHE A 365 18.17 -5.75 7.91
N GLY A 366 17.79 -6.51 6.89
CA GLY A 366 18.29 -7.87 6.68
C GLY A 366 19.80 -7.93 6.51
N SER A 367 20.36 -7.03 5.70
CA SER A 367 21.80 -6.92 5.48
C SER A 367 22.56 -6.63 6.77
N VAL A 368 22.10 -5.66 7.58
CA VAL A 368 22.71 -5.31 8.86
C VAL A 368 22.53 -6.42 9.90
N ALA A 369 21.36 -7.07 9.94
CA ALA A 369 21.09 -8.15 10.86
C ALA A 369 21.95 -9.38 10.59
N LYS A 370 22.09 -9.78 9.32
CA LYS A 370 22.92 -10.95 8.92
C LYS A 370 24.41 -10.67 8.82
N SER A 371 24.85 -9.42 8.97
CA SER A 371 26.26 -9.05 9.03
C SER A 371 26.66 -8.58 10.43
N TRP A 372 26.57 -7.29 10.72
CA TRP A 372 27.02 -6.67 11.95
C TRP A 372 26.37 -7.23 13.22
N TRP A 373 25.02 -7.40 13.22
CA TRP A 373 24.32 -7.87 14.41
C TRP A 373 24.59 -9.36 14.68
N ALA A 374 24.55 -10.21 13.64
CA ALA A 374 24.83 -11.63 13.74
C ALA A 374 26.25 -11.88 14.25
N GLU A 375 27.25 -11.15 13.72
CA GLU A 375 28.65 -11.21 14.19
C GLU A 375 28.76 -10.83 15.68
N LYS A 376 28.10 -9.75 16.09
CA LYS A 376 28.10 -9.27 17.49
C LYS A 376 27.44 -10.28 18.46
N MET A 377 26.45 -11.03 17.98
CA MET A 377 25.75 -12.08 18.75
C MET A 377 26.43 -13.45 18.66
N GLY A 378 27.45 -13.60 17.79
CA GLY A 378 28.10 -14.88 17.55
C GLY A 378 27.20 -15.91 16.86
N ILE A 379 26.22 -15.45 16.07
CA ILE A 379 25.27 -16.31 15.35
C ILE A 379 25.75 -16.48 13.92
N PRO A 380 26.01 -17.72 13.46
CA PRO A 380 26.35 -17.98 12.06
C PRO A 380 25.21 -17.55 11.13
N ARG A 381 25.58 -16.91 9.99
CA ARG A 381 24.62 -16.39 9.02
C ARG A 381 23.59 -17.44 8.55
N GLU A 382 24.05 -18.67 8.34
CA GLU A 382 23.23 -19.79 7.86
C GLU A 382 22.20 -20.30 8.89
N LYS A 383 22.40 -19.99 10.16
CA LYS A 383 21.45 -20.31 11.25
C LYS A 383 20.45 -19.19 11.50
N LEU A 384 20.73 -17.99 11.02
CA LEU A 384 19.88 -16.83 11.24
C LEU A 384 18.81 -16.71 10.16
N VAL A 385 17.54 -16.84 10.55
CA VAL A 385 16.38 -16.63 9.70
C VAL A 385 15.79 -15.25 9.97
N VAL A 386 15.80 -14.39 8.96
CA VAL A 386 15.24 -13.03 9.03
C VAL A 386 13.88 -13.01 8.37
N VAL A 387 12.83 -12.80 9.16
CA VAL A 387 11.44 -12.68 8.70
C VAL A 387 11.01 -11.23 8.74
N SER A 388 10.27 -10.77 7.73
CA SER A 388 9.68 -9.44 7.74
C SER A 388 8.15 -9.49 7.77
N ILE A 389 7.53 -8.66 8.63
CA ILE A 389 6.08 -8.45 8.66
C ILE A 389 5.77 -7.17 7.91
N MET A 390 5.11 -7.29 6.75
CA MET A 390 4.96 -6.17 5.83
C MET A 390 3.51 -5.93 5.42
N PRO A 391 3.09 -4.67 5.25
CA PRO A 391 1.77 -4.33 4.69
C PRO A 391 1.68 -4.61 3.19
N CYS A 392 2.74 -5.08 2.57
CA CYS A 392 3.01 -5.08 1.15
C CYS A 392 3.20 -6.50 0.62
N LEU A 393 2.68 -6.81 -0.57
CA LEU A 393 2.92 -8.10 -1.22
C LEU A 393 4.19 -8.10 -2.09
N ALA A 394 4.57 -6.94 -2.65
CA ALA A 394 5.81 -6.83 -3.41
C ALA A 394 7.06 -7.06 -2.56
N LYS A 395 6.98 -6.91 -1.23
CA LYS A 395 8.07 -7.23 -0.30
C LYS A 395 8.41 -8.72 -0.28
N LYS A 396 7.47 -9.61 -0.62
CA LYS A 396 7.74 -11.04 -0.83
C LYS A 396 8.61 -11.27 -2.06
N TYR A 397 8.27 -10.61 -3.18
CA TYR A 397 9.07 -10.63 -4.40
C TYR A 397 10.46 -10.01 -4.18
N GLU A 398 10.54 -8.92 -3.41
CA GLU A 398 11.82 -8.27 -3.09
C GLU A 398 12.81 -9.22 -2.39
N CYS A 399 12.33 -10.12 -1.50
CA CYS A 399 13.17 -11.12 -0.85
C CYS A 399 13.78 -12.13 -1.83
N ASP A 400 13.13 -12.38 -2.96
CA ASP A 400 13.58 -13.36 -3.96
C ASP A 400 14.58 -12.76 -4.99
N ARG A 401 14.78 -11.42 -5.00
CA ARG A 401 15.69 -10.75 -5.95
C ARG A 401 17.15 -11.11 -5.67
N ASP A 402 17.91 -11.38 -6.72
CA ASP A 402 19.30 -11.87 -6.62
C ASP A 402 20.25 -10.81 -6.05
N GLU A 403 20.04 -9.54 -6.32
CA GLU A 403 20.83 -8.42 -5.80
C GLU A 403 20.74 -8.24 -4.29
N PHE A 404 19.81 -8.92 -3.61
CA PHE A 404 19.66 -8.91 -2.15
C PHE A 404 20.11 -10.25 -1.52
N LYS A 405 20.98 -10.96 -2.19
CA LYS A 405 21.63 -12.17 -1.70
C LYS A 405 23.11 -11.91 -1.48
N THR A 406 23.59 -12.26 -0.31
CA THR A 406 25.02 -12.25 0.01
C THR A 406 25.52 -13.68 0.08
N GLU A 407 26.55 -14.04 -0.70
CA GLU A 407 27.07 -15.42 -0.80
C GLU A 407 26.00 -16.46 -1.14
N GLY A 408 25.00 -16.07 -1.95
CA GLY A 408 23.90 -16.95 -2.36
C GLY A 408 22.78 -17.10 -1.32
N SER A 409 22.92 -16.54 -0.12
CA SER A 409 21.90 -16.53 0.94
C SER A 409 21.15 -15.17 0.96
N PRO A 410 19.81 -15.15 1.00
CA PRO A 410 19.05 -13.91 1.05
C PRO A 410 19.33 -13.14 2.35
N ASP A 411 19.35 -11.81 2.27
CA ASP A 411 19.48 -10.95 3.46
C ASP A 411 18.19 -10.99 4.30
N VAL A 412 17.02 -11.07 3.66
CA VAL A 412 15.73 -11.36 4.29
C VAL A 412 15.19 -12.66 3.70
N ASP A 413 14.96 -13.68 4.54
CA ASP A 413 14.62 -15.03 4.08
C ASP A 413 13.22 -15.12 3.46
N TYR A 414 12.25 -14.41 4.02
CA TYR A 414 10.92 -14.21 3.45
C TYR A 414 10.11 -13.16 4.19
N SER A 415 9.02 -12.74 3.56
CA SER A 415 8.07 -11.79 4.13
C SER A 415 6.70 -12.44 4.33
N ILE A 416 6.01 -12.07 5.41
CA ILE A 416 4.59 -12.34 5.62
C ILE A 416 3.82 -11.03 5.71
N SER A 417 2.56 -11.05 5.25
CA SER A 417 1.70 -9.86 5.29
C SER A 417 1.05 -9.67 6.66
N THR A 418 0.53 -8.48 6.92
CA THR A 418 -0.27 -8.19 8.13
C THR A 418 -1.43 -9.19 8.32
N ARG A 419 -2.11 -9.57 7.21
CA ARG A 419 -3.19 -10.57 7.25
C ARG A 419 -2.70 -11.98 7.56
N GLU A 420 -1.54 -12.37 7.03
CA GLU A 420 -0.93 -13.68 7.35
C GLU A 420 -0.57 -13.75 8.84
N LEU A 421 0.04 -12.69 9.38
CA LEU A 421 0.35 -12.61 10.82
C LEU A 421 -0.93 -12.71 11.66
N ALA A 422 -1.98 -11.97 11.31
CA ALA A 422 -3.23 -12.03 12.05
C ALA A 422 -3.86 -13.44 12.04
N ARG A 423 -3.80 -14.15 10.89
CA ARG A 423 -4.23 -15.56 10.82
C ARG A 423 -3.38 -16.48 11.70
N LEU A 424 -2.07 -16.25 11.73
CA LEU A 424 -1.16 -17.05 12.57
C LEU A 424 -1.44 -16.84 14.06
N ILE A 425 -1.63 -15.59 14.49
CA ILE A 425 -1.99 -15.24 15.88
C ILE A 425 -3.32 -15.92 16.27
N LYS A 426 -4.34 -15.88 15.38
CA LYS A 426 -5.62 -16.57 15.60
C LYS A 426 -5.44 -18.09 15.65
N ARG A 427 -4.60 -18.68 14.76
CA ARG A 427 -4.28 -20.11 14.73
C ARG A 427 -3.57 -20.57 16.01
N ALA A 428 -2.69 -19.74 16.57
CA ALA A 428 -2.01 -19.99 17.83
C ALA A 428 -2.90 -19.76 19.07
N ASN A 429 -4.15 -19.36 18.88
CA ASN A 429 -5.12 -19.03 19.93
C ASN A 429 -4.62 -17.94 20.91
N ILE A 430 -3.83 -16.99 20.41
CA ILE A 430 -3.32 -15.86 21.19
C ILE A 430 -4.42 -14.81 21.32
N SER A 431 -4.74 -14.44 22.55
CA SER A 431 -5.77 -13.43 22.86
C SER A 431 -5.22 -12.01 22.69
N PHE A 432 -5.02 -11.59 21.44
CA PHE A 432 -4.28 -10.38 21.04
C PHE A 432 -4.70 -9.09 21.79
N THR A 433 -5.99 -8.87 21.99
CA THR A 433 -6.51 -7.61 22.56
C THR A 433 -6.17 -7.41 24.04
N ILE A 434 -5.89 -8.48 24.76
CA ILE A 434 -5.58 -8.45 26.21
C ILE A 434 -4.09 -8.65 26.50
N LEU A 435 -3.23 -8.82 25.48
CA LEU A 435 -1.79 -8.91 25.67
C LEU A 435 -1.25 -7.66 26.37
N PRO A 436 -0.22 -7.80 27.21
CA PRO A 436 0.52 -6.67 27.74
C PRO A 436 1.27 -5.95 26.62
N ASP A 437 1.56 -4.67 26.80
CA ASP A 437 2.47 -3.98 25.89
C ASP A 437 3.92 -4.36 26.23
N MET A 438 4.71 -4.71 25.21
CA MET A 438 6.14 -5.02 25.29
C MET A 438 6.95 -4.17 24.34
N ASP A 439 8.23 -3.99 24.65
CA ASP A 439 9.17 -3.22 23.84
C ASP A 439 9.93 -4.12 22.85
N PHE A 440 10.37 -3.53 21.74
CA PHE A 440 11.28 -4.15 20.79
C PHE A 440 12.66 -4.43 21.40
N ASP A 441 13.34 -5.46 20.89
CA ASP A 441 14.72 -5.77 21.26
C ASP A 441 15.71 -4.72 20.72
N GLN A 442 16.79 -4.49 21.46
CA GLN A 442 17.81 -3.53 21.09
C GLN A 442 19.05 -4.25 20.50
N PRO A 443 19.83 -3.63 19.61
CA PRO A 443 19.74 -2.22 19.15
C PRO A 443 18.78 -2.00 17.96
N LEU A 444 18.41 -3.05 17.20
CA LEU A 444 17.67 -2.94 15.93
C LEU A 444 16.16 -2.64 16.11
N GLY A 445 15.70 -2.50 17.34
CA GLY A 445 14.33 -2.07 17.66
C GLY A 445 14.21 -0.59 18.03
N ALA A 446 15.33 0.13 18.13
CA ALA A 446 15.30 1.56 18.41
C ALA A 446 14.92 2.37 17.17
N SER A 447 13.94 3.24 17.29
CA SER A 447 13.43 4.02 16.16
C SER A 447 13.08 5.45 16.56
N THR A 448 13.09 6.35 15.58
CA THR A 448 12.60 7.72 15.74
C THR A 448 11.19 7.88 15.16
N GLY A 449 10.56 9.03 15.41
CA GLY A 449 9.30 9.36 14.77
C GLY A 449 9.40 9.46 13.24
N ALA A 450 10.58 9.78 12.71
CA ALA A 450 10.83 9.80 11.27
C ALA A 450 10.67 8.40 10.65
N GLY A 451 11.16 7.34 11.29
CA GLY A 451 10.95 5.95 10.84
C GLY A 451 9.47 5.56 10.81
N VAL A 452 8.71 5.93 11.84
CA VAL A 452 7.28 5.60 11.96
C VAL A 452 6.46 6.13 10.77
N ILE A 453 6.68 7.38 10.34
CA ILE A 453 5.88 8.00 9.28
C ILE A 453 6.15 7.46 7.87
N PHE A 454 7.17 6.60 7.66
CA PHE A 454 7.39 5.87 6.41
C PHE A 454 6.17 5.09 5.92
N GLY A 455 5.28 4.73 6.85
CA GLY A 455 4.04 4.02 6.53
C GLY A 455 3.02 4.84 5.73
N THR A 456 3.15 6.16 5.68
CA THR A 456 2.23 7.08 5.00
C THR A 456 2.83 7.68 3.74
N THR A 457 1.99 8.07 2.77
CA THR A 457 2.44 8.84 1.61
C THR A 457 2.87 10.24 2.02
N GLY A 458 4.04 10.66 1.63
CA GLY A 458 4.72 11.89 2.05
C GLY A 458 5.61 11.71 3.28
N GLY A 459 5.51 10.56 3.95
CA GLY A 459 6.26 10.31 5.19
C GLY A 459 7.74 10.10 4.98
N VAL A 460 8.14 9.44 3.89
CA VAL A 460 9.56 9.28 3.54
C VAL A 460 10.18 10.64 3.22
N MET A 461 9.49 11.45 2.41
CA MET A 461 9.94 12.80 2.08
C MET A 461 10.01 13.68 3.33
N GLU A 462 9.01 13.61 4.21
CA GLU A 462 9.05 14.36 5.46
C GLU A 462 10.22 13.95 6.35
N ALA A 463 10.48 12.64 6.50
CA ALA A 463 11.60 12.11 7.25
C ALA A 463 12.96 12.59 6.66
N ALA A 464 13.08 12.54 5.33
CA ALA A 464 14.27 13.05 4.62
C ALA A 464 14.47 14.55 4.85
N LEU A 465 13.42 15.35 4.70
CA LEU A 465 13.50 16.80 4.90
C LEU A 465 13.93 17.18 6.32
N ARG A 466 13.48 16.45 7.35
CA ARG A 466 13.90 16.67 8.73
C ARG A 466 15.42 16.51 8.93
N THR A 467 16.01 15.51 8.29
CA THR A 467 17.45 15.21 8.42
C THR A 467 18.28 16.05 7.47
N VAL A 468 17.89 16.14 6.19
CA VAL A 468 18.60 16.91 5.16
C VAL A 468 18.69 18.40 5.51
N TYR A 469 17.64 18.98 6.11
CA TYR A 469 17.69 20.36 6.58
C TYR A 469 18.87 20.61 7.53
N GLU A 470 19.05 19.77 8.55
CA GLU A 470 20.13 19.93 9.53
C GLU A 470 21.49 19.58 8.94
N MET A 471 21.58 18.55 8.09
CA MET A 471 22.83 18.19 7.41
C MET A 471 23.33 19.30 6.47
N TYR A 472 22.41 19.96 5.76
CA TYR A 472 22.76 21.01 4.80
C TYR A 472 23.06 22.36 5.48
N THR A 473 22.21 22.76 6.44
CA THR A 473 22.29 24.10 7.04
C THR A 473 23.18 24.16 8.29
N GLY A 474 23.46 23.03 8.94
CA GLY A 474 24.10 22.95 10.25
C GLY A 474 23.25 23.54 11.38
N LYS A 475 21.97 23.88 11.11
CA LYS A 475 21.06 24.54 12.08
C LYS A 475 20.01 23.55 12.54
N THR A 476 19.66 23.59 13.83
CA THR A 476 18.60 22.75 14.39
C THR A 476 17.22 23.12 13.83
N LEU A 477 16.53 22.15 13.26
CA LEU A 477 15.14 22.26 12.80
C LEU A 477 14.19 22.25 14.01
N ARG A 478 13.53 23.38 14.27
CA ARG A 478 12.61 23.52 15.42
C ARG A 478 11.24 22.93 15.16
N ASP A 479 10.66 23.19 13.99
CA ASP A 479 9.38 22.58 13.57
C ASP A 479 9.67 21.48 12.56
N VAL A 480 9.46 20.24 12.99
CA VAL A 480 9.69 19.01 12.21
C VAL A 480 8.47 18.60 11.38
N ASN A 481 7.37 19.36 11.41
CA ASN A 481 6.12 19.00 10.75
C ASN A 481 5.97 19.71 9.39
N PHE A 482 6.27 19.00 8.31
CA PHE A 482 6.11 19.51 6.95
C PHE A 482 4.71 19.23 6.42
N GLN A 483 3.71 20.02 6.83
CA GLN A 483 2.29 19.82 6.46
C GLN A 483 2.06 19.78 4.93
N ALA A 484 2.86 20.50 4.15
CA ALA A 484 2.73 20.57 2.70
C ALA A 484 2.96 19.22 1.98
N VAL A 485 3.70 18.29 2.61
CA VAL A 485 3.93 16.95 2.04
C VAL A 485 2.94 15.91 2.53
N ARG A 486 2.13 16.21 3.56
CA ARG A 486 1.12 15.30 4.13
C ARG A 486 -0.18 15.27 3.32
N GLY A 487 -1.00 14.25 3.49
CA GLY A 487 -2.35 14.13 2.92
C GLY A 487 -2.50 13.02 1.89
N MET A 488 -3.72 12.83 1.38
CA MET A 488 -4.11 11.71 0.51
C MET A 488 -4.35 12.11 -0.97
N LYS A 489 -4.01 13.35 -1.38
CA LYS A 489 -4.07 13.73 -2.79
C LYS A 489 -2.99 12.97 -3.59
N GLY A 490 -3.37 12.39 -4.71
CA GLY A 490 -2.52 11.49 -5.51
C GLY A 490 -1.16 12.05 -5.89
N VAL A 491 -1.08 13.32 -6.25
CA VAL A 491 0.17 14.08 -6.47
C VAL A 491 0.15 15.33 -5.61
N ARG A 492 1.23 15.59 -4.90
CA ARG A 492 1.44 16.80 -4.10
C ARG A 492 2.80 17.41 -4.43
N ARG A 493 2.91 18.71 -4.23
CA ARG A 493 4.12 19.50 -4.48
C ARG A 493 4.39 20.36 -3.25
N ALA A 494 5.64 20.47 -2.87
CA ALA A 494 6.07 21.35 -1.80
C ALA A 494 7.41 22.02 -2.16
N THR A 495 7.61 23.24 -1.67
CA THR A 495 8.88 23.94 -1.71
C THR A 495 9.33 24.15 -0.27
N VAL A 496 10.56 23.74 0.03
CA VAL A 496 11.18 23.85 1.35
C VAL A 496 12.41 24.74 1.26
N ASN A 497 12.43 25.78 2.07
CA ASN A 497 13.59 26.68 2.12
C ASN A 497 14.70 26.08 3.00
N LEU A 498 15.83 25.78 2.40
CA LEU A 498 17.06 25.33 3.06
C LEU A 498 18.04 26.52 3.15
N ASP A 499 17.77 27.46 4.05
CA ASP A 499 18.64 28.63 4.31
C ASP A 499 18.97 29.45 3.05
N GLY A 500 17.96 29.73 2.25
CA GLY A 500 18.06 30.50 1.00
C GLY A 500 18.02 29.67 -0.29
N PHE A 501 18.20 28.35 -0.19
CA PHE A 501 17.99 27.44 -1.32
C PHE A 501 16.56 26.85 -1.30
N GLU A 502 15.81 27.01 -2.39
CA GLU A 502 14.46 26.46 -2.54
C GLU A 502 14.52 25.02 -3.05
N LEU A 503 14.37 24.06 -2.14
CA LEU A 503 14.24 22.64 -2.47
C LEU A 503 12.81 22.33 -2.90
N LYS A 504 12.60 21.98 -4.16
CA LYS A 504 11.29 21.58 -4.72
C LYS A 504 11.14 20.08 -4.65
N VAL A 505 10.08 19.61 -4.00
CA VAL A 505 9.82 18.18 -3.83
C VAL A 505 8.44 17.80 -4.36
N GLY A 506 8.37 16.59 -4.92
CA GLY A 506 7.14 15.96 -5.38
C GLY A 506 6.79 14.75 -4.53
N ILE A 507 5.52 14.46 -4.35
CA ILE A 507 5.03 13.25 -3.69
C ILE A 507 3.95 12.63 -4.56
N ALA A 508 4.09 11.36 -4.90
CA ALA A 508 3.10 10.62 -5.66
C ALA A 508 2.76 9.28 -4.98
N HIS A 509 1.48 8.93 -4.97
CA HIS A 509 1.05 7.57 -4.63
C HIS A 509 0.07 7.03 -5.67
N GLY A 510 0.14 5.70 -5.91
CA GLY A 510 -0.47 5.06 -7.06
C GLY A 510 0.42 5.19 -8.30
N LEU A 511 0.68 4.06 -8.98
CA LEU A 511 1.64 4.02 -10.09
C LEU A 511 1.18 4.85 -11.31
N GLY A 512 -0.14 5.03 -11.50
CA GLY A 512 -0.65 5.92 -12.53
C GLY A 512 -0.23 7.39 -12.31
N ASN A 513 -0.25 7.86 -11.06
CA ASN A 513 0.25 9.19 -10.71
C ASN A 513 1.77 9.28 -10.88
N ALA A 514 2.50 8.22 -10.51
CA ALA A 514 3.94 8.12 -10.74
C ALA A 514 4.27 8.19 -12.23
N ARG A 515 3.53 7.46 -13.08
CA ARG A 515 3.70 7.49 -14.54
C ARG A 515 3.66 8.91 -15.10
N HIS A 516 2.70 9.73 -14.68
CA HIS A 516 2.61 11.12 -15.15
C HIS A 516 3.86 11.93 -14.82
N LEU A 517 4.40 11.79 -13.60
CA LEU A 517 5.64 12.49 -13.23
C LEU A 517 6.85 11.97 -14.01
N LEU A 518 6.93 10.67 -14.25
CA LEU A 518 8.03 10.06 -15.01
C LEU A 518 8.00 10.46 -16.48
N GLU A 519 6.83 10.53 -17.11
CA GLU A 519 6.68 11.02 -18.47
C GLU A 519 7.10 12.51 -18.57
N ASP A 520 6.80 13.32 -17.55
CA ASP A 520 7.27 14.69 -17.51
C ASP A 520 8.80 14.77 -17.40
N ILE A 521 9.42 13.92 -16.57
CA ILE A 521 10.89 13.81 -16.46
C ILE A 521 11.50 13.38 -17.80
N ARG A 522 10.96 12.31 -18.43
CA ARG A 522 11.40 11.78 -19.74
C ARG A 522 11.39 12.85 -20.84
N HIS A 523 10.41 13.74 -20.80
CA HIS A 523 10.26 14.83 -21.77
C HIS A 523 10.98 16.14 -21.35
N GLY A 524 11.81 16.11 -20.31
CA GLY A 524 12.56 17.29 -19.84
C GLY A 524 11.71 18.37 -19.17
N ARG A 525 10.50 18.04 -18.72
CA ARG A 525 9.57 18.95 -18.03
C ARG A 525 9.66 18.83 -16.50
N ASN A 526 10.80 18.38 -15.98
CA ASN A 526 11.00 18.25 -14.55
C ASN A 526 11.20 19.60 -13.86
N GLU A 527 10.54 19.80 -12.73
CA GLU A 527 10.70 20.96 -11.86
C GLU A 527 11.14 20.61 -10.42
N TYR A 528 11.34 19.31 -10.13
CA TYR A 528 11.64 18.82 -8.79
C TYR A 528 13.11 18.48 -8.65
N HIS A 529 13.60 18.60 -7.39
CA HIS A 529 14.93 18.10 -6.98
C HIS A 529 14.83 16.67 -6.42
N ALA A 530 13.72 16.37 -5.73
CA ALA A 530 13.45 15.02 -5.21
C ALA A 530 11.96 14.66 -5.34
N ILE A 531 11.65 13.37 -5.52
CA ILE A 531 10.27 12.88 -5.59
C ILE A 531 10.13 11.60 -4.77
N GLU A 532 9.14 11.59 -3.87
CA GLU A 532 8.69 10.35 -3.23
C GLU A 532 7.67 9.64 -4.10
N ILE A 533 7.86 8.34 -4.31
CA ILE A 533 6.91 7.50 -5.05
C ILE A 533 6.51 6.28 -4.21
N MET A 534 5.20 6.12 -3.99
CA MET A 534 4.57 4.96 -3.36
C MET A 534 3.58 4.29 -4.32
N ALA A 535 3.70 2.98 -4.51
CA ALA A 535 2.81 2.24 -5.42
C ALA A 535 1.36 2.16 -4.91
N CYS A 536 1.16 2.11 -3.60
CA CYS A 536 -0.16 1.92 -3.01
C CYS A 536 -0.88 3.25 -2.73
N PRO A 537 -2.21 3.31 -2.87
CA PRO A 537 -3.01 4.47 -2.44
C PRO A 537 -2.81 4.76 -0.94
N GLY A 538 -2.43 6.00 -0.64
CA GLY A 538 -2.14 6.43 0.73
C GLY A 538 -0.77 6.02 1.28
N GLY A 539 0.03 5.26 0.53
CA GLY A 539 1.29 4.67 0.97
C GLY A 539 1.12 3.26 1.53
N CYS A 540 2.01 2.82 2.41
CA CYS A 540 2.03 1.46 2.97
C CYS A 540 0.79 1.13 3.82
N ILE A 541 0.10 2.13 4.40
CA ILE A 541 -1.19 1.96 5.10
C ILE A 541 -2.29 1.37 4.19
N GLY A 542 -2.22 1.59 2.86
CA GLY A 542 -3.10 1.01 1.84
C GLY A 542 -2.47 -0.19 1.11
N GLY A 543 -1.44 -0.79 1.69
CA GLY A 543 -0.71 -1.90 1.08
C GLY A 543 -1.55 -3.14 0.82
N GLY A 544 -1.21 -3.90 -0.23
CA GLY A 544 -1.95 -5.10 -0.65
C GLY A 544 -1.98 -6.23 0.38
N GLY A 545 -1.14 -6.18 1.42
CA GLY A 545 -1.08 -7.14 2.54
C GLY A 545 -1.79 -6.69 3.82
N GLN A 546 -2.33 -5.46 3.86
CA GLN A 546 -3.09 -4.92 4.99
C GLN A 546 -4.48 -5.53 5.13
N PRO A 547 -5.14 -5.43 6.31
CA PRO A 547 -6.55 -5.73 6.46
C PRO A 547 -7.37 -5.00 5.40
N LEU A 548 -8.40 -5.68 4.88
CA LEU A 548 -9.17 -5.20 3.73
C LEU A 548 -10.09 -4.05 4.14
N HIS A 549 -9.93 -2.89 3.52
CA HIS A 549 -10.75 -1.70 3.77
C HIS A 549 -12.03 -1.63 2.91
N HIS A 550 -12.25 -2.62 2.00
CA HIS A 550 -13.47 -2.75 1.18
C HIS A 550 -13.93 -1.47 0.47
N GLY A 551 -13.00 -0.63 0.03
CA GLY A 551 -13.31 0.64 -0.61
C GLY A 551 -13.58 1.81 0.36
N ASN A 552 -13.44 1.62 1.67
CA ASN A 552 -13.58 2.69 2.65
C ASN A 552 -12.26 3.43 2.85
N SER A 553 -12.16 4.65 2.32
CA SER A 553 -10.98 5.50 2.47
C SER A 553 -10.78 6.06 3.87
N ASP A 554 -11.84 6.14 4.70
CA ASP A 554 -11.74 6.66 6.08
C ASP A 554 -10.83 5.77 6.92
N VAL A 555 -10.77 4.47 6.59
CA VAL A 555 -9.81 3.51 7.18
C VAL A 555 -8.37 3.94 6.90
N LEU A 556 -8.06 4.37 5.67
CA LEU A 556 -6.71 4.84 5.33
C LEU A 556 -6.35 6.13 6.07
N TYR A 557 -7.28 7.08 6.18
CA TYR A 557 -7.07 8.29 6.98
C TYR A 557 -6.85 7.98 8.46
N ALA A 558 -7.61 7.04 9.02
CA ALA A 558 -7.46 6.63 10.42
C ALA A 558 -6.07 6.01 10.68
N ARG A 559 -5.61 5.13 9.80
CA ARG A 559 -4.27 4.51 9.87
C ARG A 559 -3.15 5.55 9.73
N ALA A 560 -3.27 6.50 8.78
CA ALA A 560 -2.30 7.58 8.62
C ALA A 560 -2.19 8.46 9.86
N ASN A 561 -3.35 8.90 10.38
CA ASN A 561 -3.40 9.72 11.58
C ASN A 561 -2.81 9.01 12.81
N ALA A 562 -2.94 7.68 12.88
CA ALA A 562 -2.33 6.89 13.94
C ALA A 562 -0.80 6.97 13.89
N LEU A 563 -0.18 6.80 12.73
CA LEU A 563 1.28 6.90 12.58
C LEU A 563 1.80 8.31 12.89
N TYR A 564 1.08 9.36 12.45
CA TYR A 564 1.47 10.73 12.83
C TYR A 564 1.31 11.01 14.33
N ARG A 565 0.35 10.39 15.01
CA ARG A 565 0.24 10.47 16.48
C ARG A 565 1.38 9.75 17.18
N GLU A 566 1.79 8.59 16.69
CA GLU A 566 2.93 7.86 17.24
C GLU A 566 4.23 8.66 17.05
N ASP A 567 4.48 9.23 15.86
CA ASP A 567 5.60 10.15 15.60
C ASP A 567 5.59 11.33 16.60
N ALA A 568 4.44 11.97 16.79
CA ALA A 568 4.33 13.10 17.70
C ALA A 568 4.60 12.74 19.16
N GLY A 569 4.37 11.50 19.55
CA GLY A 569 4.65 10.97 20.90
C GLY A 569 6.11 10.53 21.12
N LYS A 570 6.92 10.41 20.06
CA LYS A 570 8.33 10.01 20.18
C LYS A 570 9.20 11.18 20.64
N THR A 571 10.17 10.89 21.53
CA THR A 571 11.17 11.86 21.98
C THR A 571 12.13 12.24 20.86
N LEU A 572 12.59 11.23 20.09
CA LEU A 572 13.45 11.40 18.92
C LEU A 572 12.57 11.40 17.67
N ARG A 573 12.65 12.45 16.86
CA ARG A 573 11.79 12.63 15.70
C ARG A 573 12.55 12.80 14.37
N LYS A 574 13.87 12.71 14.41
CA LYS A 574 14.74 12.83 13.24
C LYS A 574 15.69 11.64 13.20
N SER A 575 15.87 11.07 12.02
CA SER A 575 16.62 9.81 11.83
C SER A 575 18.08 9.89 12.32
N HIS A 576 18.77 11.01 12.10
CA HIS A 576 20.14 11.23 12.56
C HIS A 576 20.30 11.36 14.09
N GLU A 577 19.18 11.50 14.82
CA GLU A 577 19.18 11.51 16.29
C GLU A 577 19.22 10.10 16.89
N ASN A 578 18.90 9.04 16.11
CA ASN A 578 18.90 7.66 16.59
C ASN A 578 20.31 7.25 17.07
N PRO A 579 20.48 6.94 18.38
CA PRO A 579 21.81 6.67 18.94
C PRO A 579 22.43 5.37 18.39
N PHE A 580 21.61 4.38 18.06
CA PHE A 580 22.12 3.10 17.57
C PHE A 580 22.50 3.15 16.08
N ILE A 581 21.93 4.06 15.30
CA ILE A 581 22.44 4.38 13.96
C ILE A 581 23.86 4.94 14.06
N LYS A 582 24.14 5.83 15.03
CA LYS A 582 25.50 6.35 15.26
C LYS A 582 26.47 5.22 15.66
N VAL A 583 26.02 4.29 16.50
CA VAL A 583 26.83 3.11 16.87
C VAL A 583 27.11 2.25 15.64
N LEU A 584 26.11 1.96 14.81
CA LEU A 584 26.29 1.17 13.59
C LEU A 584 27.34 1.81 12.64
N TYR A 585 27.27 3.13 12.43
CA TYR A 585 28.27 3.81 11.62
C TYR A 585 29.67 3.74 12.26
N SER A 586 29.79 3.97 13.56
CA SER A 586 31.09 3.94 14.23
C SER A 586 31.74 2.55 14.30
N GLU A 587 30.95 1.50 14.45
CA GLU A 587 31.46 0.13 14.58
C GLU A 587 31.60 -0.60 13.24
N CYS A 588 30.76 -0.28 12.24
CA CYS A 588 30.65 -1.07 11.02
C CYS A 588 30.79 -0.24 9.73
N LEU A 589 29.91 0.74 9.52
CA LEU A 589 29.73 1.39 8.22
C LEU A 589 30.70 2.56 7.97
N GLY A 590 31.27 3.17 9.02
CA GLY A 590 32.12 4.35 8.94
C GLY A 590 31.32 5.65 8.81
N LYS A 591 30.88 6.00 7.62
CA LYS A 591 30.05 7.17 7.31
C LYS A 591 29.07 6.84 6.18
N PRO A 592 28.00 7.63 6.02
CA PRO A 592 27.12 7.50 4.85
C PRO A 592 27.91 7.53 3.53
N LEU A 593 27.48 6.73 2.55
CA LEU A 593 28.12 6.56 1.25
C LEU A 593 29.60 6.12 1.32
N SER A 594 30.04 5.45 2.39
CA SER A 594 31.35 4.77 2.41
C SER A 594 31.29 3.48 1.60
N ASP A 595 32.43 2.97 1.15
CA ASP A 595 32.51 1.69 0.39
C ASP A 595 31.77 0.55 1.09
N LYS A 596 31.84 0.47 2.44
CA LYS A 596 31.15 -0.56 3.21
C LYS A 596 29.65 -0.30 3.30
N ALA A 597 29.21 0.96 3.41
CA ALA A 597 27.81 1.34 3.36
C ALA A 597 27.24 1.06 1.98
N GLU A 598 27.94 1.43 0.91
CA GLU A 598 27.53 1.12 -0.46
C GLU A 598 27.36 -0.39 -0.69
N HIS A 599 28.30 -1.20 -0.24
CA HIS A 599 28.22 -2.66 -0.38
C HIS A 599 27.01 -3.26 0.35
N LEU A 600 26.71 -2.83 1.56
CA LEU A 600 25.67 -3.41 2.41
C LEU A 600 24.28 -2.79 2.18
N LEU A 601 24.22 -1.49 1.84
CA LEU A 601 22.99 -0.71 1.91
C LEU A 601 22.51 -0.16 0.56
N HIS A 602 23.31 -0.32 -0.52
CA HIS A 602 22.98 0.19 -1.84
C HIS A 602 22.78 -0.95 -2.85
N THR A 603 22.15 -0.63 -3.99
CA THR A 603 21.78 -1.58 -5.04
C THR A 603 21.79 -0.92 -6.41
N HIS A 604 21.59 -1.73 -7.45
CA HIS A 604 21.45 -1.29 -8.83
C HIS A 604 20.09 -1.70 -9.39
N TYR A 605 19.65 -1.04 -10.46
CA TYR A 605 18.41 -1.32 -11.16
C TYR A 605 18.67 -1.94 -12.50
N PHE A 606 17.75 -2.79 -12.95
CA PHE A 606 17.92 -3.59 -14.17
C PHE A 606 16.84 -3.27 -15.19
N ASN A 607 17.22 -3.25 -16.47
CA ASN A 607 16.23 -3.18 -17.53
C ASN A 607 15.48 -4.52 -17.62
N ARG A 608 14.19 -4.52 -17.29
CA ARG A 608 13.28 -5.67 -17.36
C ARG A 608 12.23 -5.52 -18.47
N SER A 609 12.35 -4.52 -19.35
CA SER A 609 11.44 -4.33 -20.47
C SER A 609 11.56 -5.50 -21.45
N GLY A 610 10.44 -6.18 -21.74
CA GLY A 610 10.42 -7.29 -22.68
C GLY A 610 10.75 -8.67 -22.06
N MET A 611 10.81 -8.76 -20.74
CA MET A 611 10.84 -10.05 -20.04
C MET A 611 9.44 -10.61 -19.88
#